data_946ce290822406e56229956b431233b5
#
_entry.id   946ce290822406e56229956b431233b5
#
_cell.length_a   1.000
_cell.length_b   1.000
_cell.length_c   1.000
_cell.angle_alpha   90.00
_cell.angle_beta   90.00
_cell.angle_gamma   90.00
#
_symmetry.space_group_name_H-M   'P 1'
#
loop_
_entity.id
_entity.type
_entity.pdbx_description
1 polymer ?
#
loop_
_entity_poly.entity_id
_entity_poly.type
_entity_poly.pdbx_seq_one_letter_code
_entity_poly.pdbx_strand_id
1 'polypeptide(L)'
;MAHAVYGLILTLATVGELIRHEESAGTAVAWLIGAGAVLLAAHLFSDVLAHVAASRNDPIWSETLRIGRGDLAVTTGFVGAAVIMTIASLGDLDSQRALVVCVVVGLIAVAGLSFYATASHRLTTRVLMSVSAAVLSVAIVIGENAV
;
A
#
# COMPACT_ATOMS: atom_id res chain seq x y z
N MET A 1 -0.43 1.59 -12.05
CA MET A 1 0.43 0.54 -11.48
C MET A 1 1.47 1.09 -10.49
N ALA A 2 2.21 2.15 -10.81
CA ALA A 2 3.16 2.76 -9.86
C ALA A 2 2.50 3.12 -8.52
N HIS A 3 1.31 3.70 -8.53
CA HIS A 3 0.53 4.04 -7.35
C HIS A 3 0.20 2.81 -6.48
N ALA A 4 -0.12 1.66 -7.08
CA ALA A 4 -0.41 0.43 -6.31
C ALA A 4 0.85 -0.12 -5.61
N VAL A 5 2.00 -0.10 -6.28
CA VAL A 5 3.28 -0.50 -5.68
C VAL A 5 3.64 0.43 -4.53
N TYR A 6 3.50 1.74 -4.72
CA TYR A 6 3.74 2.72 -3.67
C TYR A 6 2.82 2.51 -2.46
N GLY A 7 1.52 2.32 -2.68
CA GLY A 7 0.57 2.03 -1.62
C GLY A 7 0.89 0.74 -0.85
N LEU A 8 1.33 -0.31 -1.54
CA LEU A 8 1.77 -1.55 -0.90
C LEU A 8 3.02 -1.35 -0.03
N ILE A 9 4.00 -0.58 -0.49
CA ILE A 9 5.21 -0.27 0.29
C ILE A 9 4.83 0.46 1.58
N LEU A 10 3.95 1.47 1.50
CA LEU A 10 3.47 2.18 2.68
C LEU A 10 2.64 1.29 3.62
N THR A 11 1.84 0.38 3.05
CA THR A 11 1.13 -0.62 3.86
C THR A 11 2.11 -1.51 4.63
N LEU A 12 3.19 -1.96 4.00
CA LEU A 12 4.22 -2.77 4.64
C LEU A 12 4.93 -2.01 5.76
N ALA A 13 5.24 -0.72 5.58
CA ALA A 13 5.77 0.13 6.64
C ALA A 13 4.80 0.21 7.83
N THR A 14 3.51 0.49 7.57
CA THR A 14 2.49 0.54 8.62
C THR A 14 2.36 -0.80 9.36
N VAL A 15 2.37 -1.92 8.64
CA VAL A 15 2.30 -3.27 9.24
C VAL A 15 3.55 -3.55 10.07
N GLY A 16 4.73 -3.13 9.62
CA GLY A 16 5.98 -3.23 10.39
C GLY A 16 5.87 -2.51 11.74
N GLU A 17 5.34 -1.30 11.75
CA GLU A 17 5.11 -0.52 12.97
C GLU A 17 4.12 -1.19 13.92
N LEU A 18 3.03 -1.75 13.37
CA LEU A 18 2.05 -2.50 14.17
C LEU A 18 2.64 -3.78 14.81
N ILE A 19 3.56 -4.45 14.11
CA ILE A 19 4.30 -5.60 14.68
C ILE A 19 5.15 -5.15 15.85
N ARG A 20 5.87 -4.04 15.71
CA ARG A 20 6.76 -3.49 16.76
C ARG A 20 6.00 -3.13 18.03
N HIS A 21 4.80 -2.59 17.91
CA HIS A 21 3.99 -2.18 19.05
C HIS A 21 3.08 -3.31 19.61
N GLU A 22 3.17 -4.52 19.08
CA GLU A 22 2.36 -5.67 19.51
C GLU A 22 0.85 -5.35 19.56
N GLU A 23 0.37 -4.58 18.57
CA GLU A 23 -1.00 -4.10 18.55
C GLU A 23 -2.03 -5.22 18.43
N SER A 24 -3.18 -5.01 19.08
CA SER A 24 -4.31 -5.94 18.94
C SER A 24 -4.86 -5.92 17.51
N ALA A 25 -5.49 -7.02 17.09
CA ALA A 25 -6.08 -7.12 15.75
C ALA A 25 -7.08 -6.00 15.45
N GLY A 26 -7.90 -5.60 16.42
CA GLY A 26 -8.87 -4.51 16.27
C GLY A 26 -8.18 -3.15 16.08
N THR A 27 -7.15 -2.87 16.88
CA THR A 27 -6.33 -1.65 16.75
C THR A 27 -5.62 -1.64 15.40
N ALA A 28 -5.04 -2.76 14.98
CA ALA A 28 -4.36 -2.88 13.70
C ALA A 28 -5.31 -2.60 12.51
N VAL A 29 -6.54 -3.13 12.53
CA VAL A 29 -7.56 -2.83 11.52
C VAL A 29 -7.87 -1.34 11.47
N ALA A 30 -8.09 -0.70 12.62
CA ALA A 30 -8.39 0.72 12.68
C ALA A 30 -7.24 1.58 12.12
N TRP A 31 -5.99 1.26 12.45
CA TRP A 31 -4.80 1.93 11.92
C TRP A 31 -4.67 1.76 10.40
N LEU A 32 -4.85 0.53 9.90
CA LEU A 32 -4.76 0.26 8.46
C LEU A 32 -5.82 1.01 7.66
N ILE A 33 -7.07 1.03 8.14
CA ILE A 33 -8.15 1.77 7.49
C ILE A 33 -7.87 3.29 7.56
N GLY A 34 -7.47 3.80 8.73
CA GLY A 34 -7.16 5.21 8.93
C GLY A 34 -6.00 5.67 8.05
N ALA A 35 -4.89 4.95 8.05
CA ALA A 35 -3.73 5.27 7.21
C ALA A 35 -4.07 5.23 5.73
N GLY A 36 -4.82 4.22 5.28
CA GLY A 36 -5.28 4.11 3.90
C GLY A 36 -6.19 5.27 3.48
N ALA A 37 -7.11 5.69 4.37
CA ALA A 37 -7.98 6.83 4.12
C ALA A 37 -7.22 8.17 4.03
N VAL A 38 -6.27 8.40 4.94
CA VAL A 38 -5.41 9.59 4.91
C VAL A 38 -4.56 9.62 3.64
N LEU A 39 -3.98 8.50 3.26
CA LEU A 39 -3.17 8.39 2.06
C LEU A 39 -3.99 8.67 0.79
N LEU A 40 -5.20 8.11 0.70
CA LEU A 40 -6.12 8.37 -0.41
C LEU A 40 -6.50 9.86 -0.47
N ALA A 41 -6.85 10.45 0.66
CA ALA A 41 -7.21 11.87 0.73
C ALA A 41 -6.04 12.76 0.30
N ALA A 42 -4.80 12.46 0.74
CA ALA A 42 -3.60 13.20 0.35
C ALA A 42 -3.32 13.10 -1.15
N HIS A 43 -3.46 11.91 -1.75
CA HIS A 43 -3.30 11.73 -3.20
C HIS A 43 -4.36 12.50 -3.99
N LEU A 44 -5.64 12.31 -3.66
CA LEU A 44 -6.73 13.03 -4.30
C LEU A 44 -6.54 14.54 -4.22
N PHE A 45 -6.17 15.06 -3.05
CA PHE A 45 -5.92 16.49 -2.87
C PHE A 45 -4.76 16.98 -3.76
N SER A 46 -3.64 16.24 -3.78
CA SER A 46 -2.47 16.56 -4.59
C SER A 46 -2.80 16.60 -6.08
N ASP A 47 -3.54 15.60 -6.56
CA ASP A 47 -3.88 15.49 -7.99
C ASP A 47 -4.91 16.54 -8.41
N VAL A 48 -5.91 16.82 -7.56
CA VAL A 48 -6.86 17.91 -7.79
C VAL A 48 -6.13 19.25 -7.81
N LEU A 49 -5.20 19.49 -6.88
CA LEU A 49 -4.41 20.71 -6.85
C LEU A 49 -3.56 20.89 -8.12
N ALA A 50 -2.89 19.80 -8.55
CA ALA A 50 -2.12 19.79 -9.79
C ALA A 50 -3.00 20.09 -11.02
N HIS A 51 -4.20 19.50 -11.08
CA HIS A 51 -5.15 19.76 -12.15
C HIS A 51 -5.62 21.22 -12.17
N VAL A 52 -6.01 21.76 -11.02
CA VAL A 52 -6.43 23.19 -10.89
C VAL A 52 -5.30 24.13 -11.30
N ALA A 53 -4.05 23.80 -10.96
CA ALA A 53 -2.89 24.60 -11.33
C ALA A 53 -2.62 24.58 -12.84
N ALA A 54 -2.92 23.46 -13.52
CA ALA A 54 -2.69 23.28 -14.94
C ALA A 54 -3.83 23.77 -15.84
N SER A 55 -5.09 23.65 -15.38
CA SER A 55 -6.30 23.90 -16.18
C SER A 55 -7.16 25.00 -15.55
N ARG A 56 -7.30 26.13 -16.25
CA ARG A 56 -8.10 27.27 -15.76
C ARG A 56 -9.62 27.13 -15.93
N ASN A 57 -10.14 26.21 -16.77
CA ASN A 57 -11.55 26.23 -17.21
C ASN A 57 -12.26 24.86 -17.23
N ASP A 58 -11.64 23.76 -16.78
CA ASP A 58 -12.29 22.46 -16.81
C ASP A 58 -13.14 22.17 -15.55
N PRO A 59 -14.26 21.46 -15.68
CA PRO A 59 -15.12 21.15 -14.53
C PRO A 59 -14.41 20.21 -13.55
N ILE A 60 -14.11 20.71 -12.37
CA ILE A 60 -13.34 20.04 -11.31
C ILE A 60 -13.94 18.67 -10.93
N TRP A 61 -15.26 18.54 -10.90
CA TRP A 61 -15.93 17.33 -10.40
C TRP A 61 -15.76 16.09 -11.27
N SER A 62 -15.85 16.24 -12.61
CA SER A 62 -15.68 15.10 -13.52
C SER A 62 -14.26 14.58 -13.49
N GLU A 63 -13.30 15.46 -13.40
CA GLU A 63 -11.89 15.12 -13.33
C GLU A 63 -11.52 14.51 -11.97
N THR A 64 -12.03 15.05 -10.87
CA THR A 64 -11.83 14.47 -9.53
C THR A 64 -12.32 13.02 -9.46
N LEU A 65 -13.46 12.71 -10.06
CA LEU A 65 -13.96 11.33 -10.11
C LEU A 65 -13.09 10.41 -10.97
N ARG A 66 -12.52 10.93 -12.06
CA ARG A 66 -11.61 10.17 -12.93
C ARG A 66 -10.28 9.89 -12.23
N ILE A 67 -9.71 10.89 -11.59
CA ILE A 67 -8.50 10.80 -10.78
C ILE A 67 -8.70 9.80 -9.64
N GLY A 68 -9.79 9.94 -8.86
CA GLY A 68 -10.07 9.09 -7.72
C GLY A 68 -10.15 7.60 -8.04
N ARG A 69 -10.61 7.23 -9.24
CA ARG A 69 -10.58 5.83 -9.69
C ARG A 69 -9.16 5.30 -9.90
N GLY A 70 -8.24 6.15 -10.33
CA GLY A 70 -6.82 5.80 -10.47
C GLY A 70 -6.15 5.62 -9.10
N ASP A 71 -6.51 6.48 -8.16
CA ASP A 71 -5.89 6.53 -6.83
C ASP A 71 -6.40 5.45 -5.86
N LEU A 72 -7.57 4.86 -6.11
CA LEU A 72 -8.03 3.69 -5.36
C LEU A 72 -6.99 2.54 -5.36
N ALA A 73 -6.14 2.47 -6.40
CA ALA A 73 -5.07 1.49 -6.43
C ALA A 73 -4.02 1.69 -5.31
N VAL A 74 -3.87 2.91 -4.77
CA VAL A 74 -2.96 3.21 -3.66
C VAL A 74 -3.43 2.54 -2.36
N THR A 75 -4.74 2.46 -2.15
CA THR A 75 -5.31 1.90 -0.91
C THR A 75 -5.49 0.38 -0.93
N THR A 76 -5.25 -0.27 -2.07
CA THR A 76 -5.50 -1.72 -2.23
C THR A 76 -4.71 -2.56 -1.20
N GLY A 77 -3.47 -2.15 -0.90
CA GLY A 77 -2.63 -2.81 0.11
C GLY A 77 -3.24 -2.72 1.50
N PHE A 78 -3.65 -1.52 1.92
CA PHE A 78 -4.26 -1.28 3.23
C PHE A 78 -5.56 -2.05 3.41
N VAL A 79 -6.42 -2.07 2.39
CA VAL A 79 -7.67 -2.85 2.40
C VAL A 79 -7.36 -4.34 2.50
N GLY A 80 -6.40 -4.84 1.72
CA GLY A 80 -5.99 -6.24 1.77
C GLY A 80 -5.48 -6.65 3.15
N ALA A 81 -4.60 -5.85 3.76
CA ALA A 81 -4.08 -6.08 5.11
C ALA A 81 -5.20 -6.01 6.16
N ALA A 82 -6.11 -5.03 6.08
CA ALA A 82 -7.24 -4.90 6.98
C ALA A 82 -8.19 -6.11 6.89
N VAL A 83 -8.43 -6.64 5.70
CA VAL A 83 -9.22 -7.87 5.50
C VAL A 83 -8.55 -9.07 6.15
N ILE A 84 -7.24 -9.26 5.97
CA ILE A 84 -6.48 -10.35 6.61
C ILE A 84 -6.58 -10.24 8.13
N MET A 85 -6.38 -9.05 8.70
CA MET A 85 -6.47 -8.80 10.13
C MET A 85 -7.89 -9.04 10.67
N THR A 86 -8.93 -8.66 9.92
CA THR A 86 -10.33 -8.91 10.29
C THR A 86 -10.62 -10.41 10.33
N ILE A 87 -10.18 -11.17 9.32
CA ILE A 87 -10.34 -12.63 9.30
C ILE A 87 -9.59 -13.26 10.47
N ALA A 88 -8.38 -12.80 10.77
CA ALA A 88 -7.60 -13.30 11.90
C ALA A 88 -8.31 -13.05 13.23
N SER A 89 -8.91 -11.86 13.42
CA SER A 89 -9.65 -11.53 14.64
C SER A 89 -10.91 -12.38 14.83
N LEU A 90 -11.58 -12.76 13.74
CA LEU A 90 -12.76 -13.62 13.79
C LEU A 90 -12.41 -15.10 14.02
N GLY A 91 -11.19 -15.50 13.67
CA GLY A 91 -10.69 -16.88 13.77
C GLY A 91 -9.86 -17.17 15.02
N ASP A 92 -9.83 -16.26 16.01
CA ASP A 92 -8.97 -16.34 17.21
C ASP A 92 -7.48 -16.58 16.91
N LEU A 93 -7.03 -16.09 15.74
CA LEU A 93 -5.62 -16.17 15.36
C LEU A 93 -4.81 -15.09 16.07
N ASP A 94 -3.59 -15.45 16.44
CA ASP A 94 -2.63 -14.51 17.01
C ASP A 94 -2.37 -13.32 16.07
N SER A 95 -2.56 -12.11 16.59
CA SER A 95 -2.41 -10.86 15.85
C SER A 95 -1.03 -10.72 15.21
N GLN A 96 0.02 -11.14 15.91
CA GLN A 96 1.39 -11.07 15.42
C GLN A 96 1.60 -11.98 14.21
N ARG A 97 1.06 -13.19 14.24
CA ARG A 97 1.11 -14.11 13.10
C ARG A 97 0.34 -13.56 11.91
N ALA A 98 -0.82 -12.95 12.14
CA ALA A 98 -1.60 -12.32 11.08
C ALA A 98 -0.86 -11.14 10.43
N LEU A 99 -0.19 -10.31 11.22
CA LEU A 99 0.65 -9.22 10.70
C LEU A 99 1.83 -9.75 9.86
N VAL A 100 2.48 -10.82 10.31
CA VAL A 100 3.54 -11.49 9.52
C VAL A 100 3.00 -12.01 8.19
N VAL A 101 1.79 -12.60 8.17
CA VAL A 101 1.12 -13.00 6.92
C VAL A 101 0.88 -11.79 6.02
N CYS A 102 0.45 -10.64 6.55
CA CYS A 102 0.29 -9.41 5.80
C CYS A 102 1.61 -8.98 5.15
N VAL A 103 2.75 -9.06 5.87
CA VAL A 103 4.08 -8.76 5.32
C VAL A 103 4.42 -9.69 4.15
N VAL A 104 4.27 -11.00 4.34
CA VAL A 104 4.60 -11.98 3.29
C VAL A 104 3.74 -11.77 2.04
N VAL A 105 2.43 -11.64 2.21
CA VAL A 105 1.50 -11.39 1.09
C VAL A 105 1.82 -10.06 0.41
N GLY A 106 2.10 -9.01 1.18
CA GLY A 106 2.48 -7.70 0.66
C GLY A 106 3.77 -7.73 -0.15
N LEU A 107 4.80 -8.43 0.32
CA LEU A 107 6.07 -8.60 -0.41
C LEU A 107 5.86 -9.35 -1.74
N ILE A 108 5.07 -10.43 -1.74
CA ILE A 108 4.72 -11.16 -2.96
C ILE A 108 3.96 -10.25 -3.93
N ALA A 109 3.02 -9.45 -3.44
CA ALA A 109 2.24 -8.52 -4.24
C ALA A 109 3.13 -7.42 -4.85
N VAL A 110 4.03 -6.81 -4.08
CA VAL A 110 5.00 -5.80 -4.56
C VAL A 110 5.89 -6.39 -5.65
N ALA A 111 6.46 -7.58 -5.41
CA ALA A 111 7.31 -8.25 -6.39
C ALA A 111 6.55 -8.59 -7.67
N GLY A 112 5.35 -9.17 -7.55
CA GLY A 112 4.50 -9.54 -8.67
C GLY A 112 4.04 -8.34 -9.51
N LEU A 113 3.57 -7.28 -8.86
CA LEU A 113 3.15 -6.05 -9.55
C LEU A 113 4.33 -5.35 -10.24
N SER A 114 5.49 -5.30 -9.60
CA SER A 114 6.70 -4.71 -10.19
C SER A 114 7.14 -5.50 -11.41
N PHE A 115 7.09 -6.84 -11.33
CA PHE A 115 7.40 -7.72 -12.46
C PHE A 115 6.40 -7.55 -13.61
N TYR A 116 5.11 -7.41 -13.31
CA TYR A 116 4.07 -7.19 -14.32
C TYR A 116 4.14 -5.78 -14.92
N ALA A 117 4.38 -4.75 -14.10
CA ALA A 117 4.49 -3.36 -14.56
C ALA A 117 5.64 -3.16 -15.56
N THR A 118 6.68 -3.99 -15.47
CA THR A 118 7.84 -3.96 -16.38
C THR A 118 7.74 -4.99 -17.51
N ALA A 119 6.55 -5.51 -17.82
CA ALA A 119 6.34 -6.59 -18.80
C ALA A 119 6.84 -6.27 -20.22
N SER A 120 6.89 -4.99 -20.60
CA SER A 120 7.44 -4.53 -21.90
C SER A 120 8.97 -4.51 -21.96
N HIS A 121 9.68 -4.69 -20.83
CA HIS A 121 11.13 -4.68 -20.76
C HIS A 121 11.73 -6.09 -20.83
N ARG A 122 13.07 -6.15 -21.01
CA ARG A 122 13.81 -7.43 -21.00
C ARG A 122 13.64 -8.16 -19.67
N LEU A 123 13.68 -9.50 -19.70
CA LEU A 123 13.49 -10.31 -18.50
C LEU A 123 14.45 -9.93 -17.35
N THR A 124 15.71 -9.64 -17.66
CA THR A 124 16.70 -9.16 -16.69
C THR A 124 16.25 -7.88 -15.98
N THR A 125 15.70 -6.91 -16.71
CA THR A 125 15.19 -5.67 -16.13
C THR A 125 13.96 -5.94 -15.25
N ARG A 126 13.08 -6.83 -15.67
CA ARG A 126 11.88 -7.22 -14.91
C ARG A 126 12.27 -7.85 -13.56
N VAL A 127 13.20 -8.82 -13.60
CA VAL A 127 13.71 -9.48 -12.39
C VAL A 127 14.42 -8.47 -11.48
N LEU A 128 15.29 -7.63 -12.04
CA LEU A 128 16.02 -6.63 -11.26
C LEU A 128 15.05 -5.67 -10.54
N MET A 129 14.06 -5.12 -11.24
CA MET A 129 13.07 -4.20 -10.66
C MET A 129 12.22 -4.87 -9.59
N SER A 130 11.81 -6.13 -9.82
CA SER A 130 11.03 -6.90 -8.85
C SER A 130 11.83 -7.19 -7.58
N VAL A 131 13.08 -7.61 -7.71
CA VAL A 131 13.99 -7.86 -6.59
C VAL A 131 14.29 -6.56 -5.84
N SER A 132 14.61 -5.48 -6.55
CA SER A 132 14.87 -4.18 -5.91
C SER A 132 13.67 -3.66 -5.13
N ALA A 133 12.46 -3.79 -5.65
CA ALA A 133 11.24 -3.40 -4.95
C ALA A 133 11.00 -4.26 -3.69
N ALA A 134 11.24 -5.58 -3.77
CA ALA A 134 11.13 -6.47 -2.63
C ALA A 134 12.19 -6.17 -1.57
N VAL A 135 13.44 -5.97 -1.97
CA VAL A 135 14.55 -5.61 -1.04
C VAL A 135 14.27 -4.29 -0.35
N LEU A 136 13.81 -3.27 -1.08
CA LEU A 136 13.42 -1.99 -0.49
C LEU A 136 12.30 -2.16 0.55
N SER A 137 11.29 -2.95 0.22
CA SER A 137 10.18 -3.22 1.14
C SER A 137 10.62 -3.94 2.41
N VAL A 138 11.52 -4.93 2.28
CA VAL A 138 12.11 -5.63 3.43
C VAL A 138 12.96 -4.67 4.26
N ALA A 139 13.77 -3.82 3.63
CA ALA A 139 14.60 -2.85 4.34
C ALA A 139 13.76 -1.85 5.14
N ILE A 140 12.60 -1.42 4.61
CA ILE A 140 11.65 -0.56 5.32
C ILE A 140 11.10 -1.30 6.55
N VAL A 141 10.58 -2.51 6.38
CA VAL A 141 10.03 -3.29 7.51
C VAL A 141 11.08 -3.54 8.58
N ILE A 142 12.33 -3.85 8.22
CA ILE A 142 13.42 -4.05 9.18
C ILE A 142 13.79 -2.72 9.84
N GLY A 143 13.86 -1.63 9.08
CA GLY A 143 14.18 -0.30 9.59
C GLY A 143 13.20 0.16 10.66
N GLU A 144 11.91 -0.03 10.43
CA GLU A 144 10.85 0.27 11.41
C GLU A 144 10.98 -0.55 12.71
N ASN A 145 11.52 -1.79 12.62
CA ASN A 145 11.70 -2.65 13.78
C ASN A 145 13.07 -2.48 14.48
N ALA A 146 14.00 -1.69 13.91
CA ALA A 146 15.36 -1.53 14.44
C ALA A 146 15.55 -0.26 15.30
N VAL A 147 14.58 0.65 15.29
CA VAL A 147 14.57 1.92 16.04
C VAL A 147 13.61 1.82 17.21
#